data_95515d20bc4bc094a3556f54f9ed4a0f
#
_entry.id   95515d20bc4bc094a3556f54f9ed4a0f
#
_cell.length_a   1.000
_cell.length_b   1.000
_cell.length_c   1.000
_cell.angle_alpha   90.00
_cell.angle_beta   90.00
_cell.angle_gamma   90.00
#
_symmetry.space_group_name_H-M   'P 1'
#
loop_
_entity.id
_entity.type
_entity.pdbx_description
1 polymer ?
#
loop_
_entity_poly.entity_id
_entity_poly.type
_entity_poly.pdbx_seq_one_letter_code
_entity_poly.pdbx_strand_id
1 'polypeptide(L)'
;MSRWGGAWNLSRETLPVMLCALAGLLFSGLELDTMTSWRAFVKVDKFLILVPIMLNLKGNLEMNLSMRMATEANIGEIDHRRTRQLIVKGNMTLLQVQALIVASAAGIMSFILGNHERDTPLPESFPSQLSFRMRRGPVHSTKPPIDKALQLRDGYFEFALVLAVSQLAASLSSAVQGSFICALVVWARQLGFDPDNMVIPIAGSLGDLTTLTLLGLLSAALLYFEGTGIATIVFLG
;
A
#
# COMPACT_ATOMS: atom_id res chain seq x y z
N MET A 1 43.63 -4.08 2.26
CA MET A 1 42.34 -4.23 2.96
C MET A 1 41.64 -5.43 2.36
N SER A 2 41.32 -6.45 3.16
CA SER A 2 40.76 -7.72 2.65
C SER A 2 39.35 -7.49 2.11
N ARG A 3 39.06 -8.04 0.95
CA ARG A 3 37.70 -8.00 0.32
C ARG A 3 36.57 -8.47 1.28
N TRP A 4 36.88 -9.31 2.24
CA TRP A 4 35.97 -9.84 3.26
C TRP A 4 35.59 -8.84 4.35
N GLY A 5 36.47 -7.90 4.70
CA GLY A 5 36.18 -6.86 5.69
C GLY A 5 35.07 -5.89 5.26
N GLY A 6 35.05 -5.55 3.96
CA GLY A 6 33.97 -4.69 3.42
C GLY A 6 32.61 -5.39 3.38
N ALA A 7 32.57 -6.67 2.99
CA ALA A 7 31.34 -7.45 2.96
C ALA A 7 30.75 -7.65 4.38
N TRP A 8 31.61 -7.88 5.37
CA TRP A 8 31.17 -8.05 6.77
C TRP A 8 30.57 -6.77 7.35
N ASN A 9 31.17 -5.61 7.08
CA ASN A 9 30.66 -4.32 7.55
C ASN A 9 29.31 -4.00 6.88
N LEU A 10 29.19 -4.24 5.58
CA LEU A 10 27.94 -4.07 4.85
C LEU A 10 26.83 -4.99 5.41
N SER A 11 27.13 -6.25 5.67
CA SER A 11 26.17 -7.20 6.26
C SER A 11 25.69 -6.77 7.63
N ARG A 12 26.57 -6.25 8.48
CA ARG A 12 26.19 -5.76 9.81
C ARG A 12 25.27 -4.55 9.77
N GLU A 13 25.39 -3.73 8.76
CA GLU A 13 24.57 -2.54 8.55
C GLU A 13 23.20 -2.89 7.95
N THR A 14 23.16 -3.76 6.94
CA THR A 14 21.95 -4.07 6.19
C THR A 14 21.07 -5.13 6.84
N LEU A 15 21.66 -6.13 7.54
CA LEU A 15 20.91 -7.25 8.12
C LEU A 15 19.81 -6.83 9.10
N PRO A 16 20.06 -5.96 10.11
CA PRO A 16 19.02 -5.53 11.04
C PRO A 16 17.90 -4.76 10.35
N VAL A 17 18.25 -3.96 9.33
CA VAL A 17 17.27 -3.20 8.54
C VAL A 17 16.37 -4.15 7.74
N MET A 18 16.94 -5.16 7.11
CA MET A 18 16.17 -6.17 6.36
C MET A 18 15.27 -7.02 7.27
N LEU A 19 15.74 -7.36 8.49
CA LEU A 19 14.90 -8.06 9.47
C LEU A 19 13.72 -7.19 9.92
N CYS A 20 13.95 -5.89 10.12
CA CYS A 20 12.89 -4.95 10.44
C CYS A 20 11.87 -4.83 9.30
N ALA A 21 12.34 -4.74 8.06
CA ALA A 21 11.50 -4.72 6.87
C ALA A 21 10.68 -6.01 6.72
N LEU A 22 11.30 -7.18 6.97
CA LEU A 22 10.60 -8.47 6.95
C LEU A 22 9.48 -8.52 7.99
N ALA A 23 9.74 -8.03 9.21
CA ALA A 23 8.70 -7.93 10.23
C ALA A 23 7.54 -7.03 9.78
N GLY A 24 7.84 -5.87 9.18
CA GLY A 24 6.82 -4.98 8.61
C GLY A 24 5.96 -5.64 7.53
N LEU A 25 6.57 -6.41 6.64
CA LEU A 25 5.85 -7.18 5.61
C LEU A 25 4.96 -8.28 6.22
N LEU A 26 5.42 -8.95 7.28
CA LEU A 26 4.61 -9.94 7.99
C LEU A 26 3.39 -9.28 8.65
N PHE A 27 3.57 -8.13 9.29
CA PHE A 27 2.45 -7.36 9.86
C PHE A 27 1.47 -6.90 8.80
N SER A 28 1.95 -6.42 7.66
CA SER A 28 1.11 -6.03 6.51
C SER A 28 0.29 -7.22 5.98
N GLY A 29 0.89 -8.41 5.90
CA GLY A 29 0.18 -9.63 5.52
C GLY A 29 -0.92 -10.04 6.51
N LEU A 30 -0.65 -9.93 7.83
CA LEU A 30 -1.63 -10.20 8.87
C LEU A 30 -2.76 -9.16 8.87
N GLU A 31 -2.44 -7.91 8.63
CA GLU A 31 -3.42 -6.84 8.51
C GLU A 31 -4.34 -7.09 7.33
N LEU A 32 -3.80 -7.45 6.16
CA LEU A 32 -4.59 -7.79 4.97
C LEU A 32 -5.53 -8.97 5.24
N ASP A 33 -5.05 -10.04 5.88
CA ASP A 33 -5.88 -11.20 6.24
C ASP A 33 -7.04 -10.77 7.15
N THR A 34 -6.79 -9.92 8.12
CA THR A 34 -7.82 -9.37 9.02
C THR A 34 -8.83 -8.51 8.24
N MET A 35 -8.36 -7.66 7.33
CA MET A 35 -9.22 -6.75 6.54
C MET A 35 -10.15 -7.49 5.59
N THR A 36 -9.77 -8.66 5.08
CA THR A 36 -10.65 -9.46 4.20
C THR A 36 -11.98 -9.82 4.87
N SER A 37 -12.03 -9.87 6.20
CA SER A 37 -13.22 -10.12 7.00
C SER A 37 -14.05 -8.86 7.30
N TRP A 38 -13.53 -7.68 7.02
CA TRP A 38 -14.22 -6.43 7.31
C TRP A 38 -15.43 -6.23 6.40
N ARG A 39 -16.46 -5.63 6.95
CA ARG A 39 -17.73 -5.39 6.24
C ARG A 39 -17.56 -4.64 4.92
N ALA A 40 -16.57 -3.75 4.84
CA ALA A 40 -16.27 -3.00 3.63
C ALA A 40 -15.80 -3.90 2.48
N PHE A 41 -14.89 -4.81 2.77
CA PHE A 41 -14.32 -5.73 1.78
C PHE A 41 -15.29 -6.86 1.40
N VAL A 42 -16.19 -7.25 2.33
CA VAL A 42 -17.25 -8.20 2.05
C VAL A 42 -18.35 -7.59 1.17
N LYS A 43 -18.67 -6.30 1.39
CA LYS A 43 -19.73 -5.59 0.66
C LYS A 43 -19.31 -5.16 -0.75
N VAL A 44 -18.05 -4.77 -0.91
CA VAL A 44 -17.44 -4.31 -2.17
C VAL A 44 -16.22 -5.18 -2.46
N ASP A 45 -16.43 -6.25 -3.22
CA ASP A 45 -15.38 -7.22 -3.59
C ASP A 45 -14.23 -6.60 -4.38
N LYS A 46 -14.49 -5.51 -5.10
CA LYS A 46 -13.50 -4.75 -5.86
C LYS A 46 -12.38 -4.16 -4.99
N PHE A 47 -12.61 -3.97 -3.68
CA PHE A 47 -11.54 -3.55 -2.77
C PHE A 47 -10.46 -4.62 -2.61
N LEU A 48 -10.80 -5.92 -2.68
CA LEU A 48 -9.81 -6.99 -2.64
C LEU A 48 -8.87 -6.97 -3.86
N ILE A 49 -9.40 -6.57 -5.03
CA ILE A 49 -8.61 -6.40 -6.26
C ILE A 49 -7.79 -5.10 -6.19
N LEU A 50 -8.36 -4.06 -5.60
CA LEU A 50 -7.71 -2.75 -5.47
C LEU A 50 -6.43 -2.82 -4.62
N VAL A 51 -6.44 -3.59 -3.52
CA VAL A 51 -5.32 -3.68 -2.59
C VAL A 51 -3.99 -4.02 -3.28
N PRO A 52 -3.83 -5.16 -3.98
CA PRO A 52 -2.55 -5.51 -4.58
C PRO A 52 -2.13 -4.52 -5.68
N ILE A 53 -3.08 -3.95 -6.41
CA ILE A 53 -2.79 -2.94 -7.43
C ILE A 53 -2.22 -1.67 -6.76
N MET A 54 -2.88 -1.20 -5.70
CA MET A 54 -2.46 -0.02 -4.97
C MET A 54 -1.09 -0.20 -4.29
N LEU A 55 -0.87 -1.32 -3.61
CA LEU A 55 0.40 -1.61 -2.94
C LEU A 55 1.55 -1.62 -3.94
N ASN A 56 1.38 -2.29 -5.08
CA ASN A 56 2.42 -2.39 -6.10
C ASN A 56 2.74 -1.02 -6.73
N LEU A 57 1.72 -0.34 -7.24
CA LEU A 57 1.92 0.94 -7.93
C LEU A 57 2.45 2.02 -6.99
N LYS A 58 1.87 2.12 -5.80
CA LYS A 58 2.28 3.10 -4.80
C LYS A 58 3.65 2.81 -4.23
N GLY A 59 3.96 1.54 -3.94
CA GLY A 59 5.28 1.12 -3.47
C GLY A 59 6.41 1.54 -4.43
N ASN A 60 6.19 1.43 -5.74
CA ASN A 60 7.13 1.91 -6.74
C ASN A 60 7.36 3.43 -6.68
N LEU A 61 6.32 4.22 -6.40
CA LEU A 61 6.46 5.68 -6.25
C LEU A 61 7.28 6.05 -5.01
N GLU A 62 7.06 5.36 -3.91
CA GLU A 62 7.77 5.57 -2.64
C GLU A 62 9.23 5.15 -2.75
N MET A 63 9.50 4.04 -3.45
CA MET A 63 10.88 3.63 -3.74
C MET A 63 11.61 4.67 -4.60
N ASN A 64 10.96 5.22 -5.62
CA ASN A 64 11.53 6.29 -6.43
C ASN A 64 11.79 7.56 -5.61
N LEU A 65 10.89 7.92 -4.69
CA LEU A 65 11.11 9.03 -3.77
C LEU A 65 12.33 8.76 -2.88
N SER A 66 12.41 7.56 -2.28
CA SER A 66 13.52 7.16 -1.41
C SER A 66 14.86 7.27 -2.13
N MET A 67 14.97 6.74 -3.36
CA MET A 67 16.18 6.79 -4.15
C MET A 67 16.58 8.23 -4.50
N ARG A 68 15.64 9.07 -4.91
CA ARG A 68 15.94 10.49 -5.20
C ARG A 68 16.42 11.23 -3.97
N MET A 69 15.74 11.06 -2.84
CA MET A 69 16.11 11.70 -1.59
C MET A 69 17.47 11.22 -1.07
N ALA A 70 17.78 9.92 -1.21
CA ALA A 70 19.06 9.35 -0.82
C ALA A 70 20.20 9.87 -1.72
N THR A 71 19.97 9.99 -3.03
CA THR A 71 20.94 10.60 -3.96
C THR A 71 21.26 12.04 -3.59
N GLU A 72 20.25 12.87 -3.31
CA GLU A 72 20.45 14.25 -2.87
C GLU A 72 21.19 14.35 -1.52
N ALA A 73 20.96 13.37 -0.63
CA ALA A 73 21.69 13.26 0.63
C ALA A 73 23.17 12.92 0.39
N ASN A 74 23.47 11.99 -0.52
CA ASN A 74 24.83 11.54 -0.82
C ASN A 74 25.63 12.63 -1.53
N ILE A 75 25.00 13.46 -2.37
CA ILE A 75 25.63 14.64 -3.01
C ILE A 75 25.89 15.76 -1.98
N GLY A 76 25.16 15.78 -0.84
CA GLY A 76 25.31 16.80 0.20
C GLY A 76 24.34 17.99 0.07
N GLU A 77 23.44 17.99 -0.90
CA GLU A 77 22.46 19.07 -1.12
C GLU A 77 21.47 19.19 0.07
N ILE A 78 21.23 18.10 0.78
CA ILE A 78 20.34 18.08 1.97
C ILE A 78 20.99 18.73 3.20
N ASP A 79 22.30 18.94 3.21
CA ASP A 79 23.02 19.53 4.35
C ASP A 79 22.64 21.01 4.55
N HIS A 80 22.29 21.72 3.46
CA HIS A 80 21.86 23.11 3.51
C HIS A 80 20.34 23.23 3.75
N ARG A 81 19.95 23.92 4.81
CA ARG A 81 18.54 24.02 5.24
C ARG A 81 17.59 24.56 4.15
N ARG A 82 18.02 25.56 3.39
CA ARG A 82 17.17 26.13 2.31
C ARG A 82 17.00 25.15 1.15
N THR A 83 18.08 24.56 0.68
CA THR A 83 18.08 23.56 -0.40
C THR A 83 17.27 22.35 -0.01
N ARG A 84 17.49 21.83 1.20
CA ARG A 84 16.70 20.71 1.76
C ARG A 84 15.19 20.97 1.73
N GLN A 85 14.74 22.15 2.16
CA GLN A 85 13.31 22.48 2.15
C GLN A 85 12.72 22.53 0.74
N LEU A 86 13.48 23.03 -0.23
CA LEU A 86 13.04 23.06 -1.63
C LEU A 86 12.96 21.65 -2.23
N ILE A 87 13.98 20.81 -1.99
CA ILE A 87 14.04 19.43 -2.45
C ILE A 87 12.88 18.63 -1.85
N VAL A 88 12.68 18.70 -0.54
CA VAL A 88 11.58 17.99 0.15
C VAL A 88 10.23 18.45 -0.39
N LYS A 89 9.95 19.74 -0.48
CA LYS A 89 8.67 20.25 -1.01
C LYS A 89 8.45 19.82 -2.45
N GLY A 90 9.45 19.93 -3.32
CA GLY A 90 9.36 19.53 -4.72
C GLY A 90 9.05 18.05 -4.87
N ASN A 91 9.80 17.20 -4.16
CA ASN A 91 9.60 15.76 -4.19
C ASN A 91 8.24 15.32 -3.59
N MET A 92 7.79 15.97 -2.51
CA MET A 92 6.48 15.72 -1.91
C MET A 92 5.34 16.11 -2.86
N THR A 93 5.43 17.29 -3.51
CA THR A 93 4.43 17.70 -4.49
C THR A 93 4.36 16.72 -5.67
N LEU A 94 5.52 16.32 -6.18
CA LEU A 94 5.60 15.35 -7.26
C LEU A 94 5.00 14.00 -6.86
N LEU A 95 5.32 13.50 -5.65
CA LEU A 95 4.75 12.27 -5.12
C LEU A 95 3.22 12.34 -5.04
N GLN A 96 2.65 13.45 -4.56
CA GLN A 96 1.20 13.62 -4.45
C GLN A 96 0.51 13.59 -5.82
N VAL A 97 1.05 14.29 -6.81
CA VAL A 97 0.49 14.27 -8.16
C VAL A 97 0.54 12.86 -8.77
N GLN A 98 1.69 12.19 -8.64
CA GLN A 98 1.85 10.83 -9.13
C GLN A 98 0.92 9.85 -8.41
N ALA A 99 0.76 9.98 -7.08
CA ALA A 99 -0.11 9.12 -6.28
C ALA A 99 -1.59 9.25 -6.70
N LEU A 100 -2.07 10.46 -6.99
CA LEU A 100 -3.43 10.67 -7.48
C LEU A 100 -3.67 10.06 -8.86
N ILE A 101 -2.72 10.20 -9.79
CA ILE A 101 -2.81 9.59 -11.13
C ILE A 101 -2.85 8.06 -11.00
N VAL A 102 -1.95 7.50 -10.22
CA VAL A 102 -1.85 6.05 -9.99
C VAL A 102 -3.10 5.51 -9.30
N ALA A 103 -3.63 6.23 -8.31
CA ALA A 103 -4.86 5.84 -7.62
C ALA A 103 -6.08 5.85 -8.54
N SER A 104 -6.17 6.83 -9.45
CA SER A 104 -7.21 6.85 -10.48
C SER A 104 -7.13 5.61 -11.36
N ALA A 105 -5.94 5.30 -11.86
CA ALA A 105 -5.71 4.12 -12.68
C ALA A 105 -6.02 2.83 -11.91
N ALA A 106 -5.59 2.71 -10.66
CA ALA A 106 -5.86 1.55 -9.81
C ALA A 106 -7.36 1.34 -9.55
N GLY A 107 -8.09 2.42 -9.24
CA GLY A 107 -9.54 2.37 -9.03
C GLY A 107 -10.31 1.94 -10.29
N ILE A 108 -9.96 2.50 -11.43
CA ILE A 108 -10.55 2.11 -12.72
C ILE A 108 -10.24 0.65 -13.07
N MET A 109 -8.97 0.23 -12.93
CA MET A 109 -8.54 -1.15 -13.19
C MET A 109 -9.26 -2.14 -12.27
N SER A 110 -9.34 -1.84 -10.98
CA SER A 110 -10.04 -2.68 -10.00
C SER A 110 -11.52 -2.85 -10.36
N PHE A 111 -12.16 -1.78 -10.80
CA PHE A 111 -13.55 -1.83 -11.22
C PHE A 111 -13.74 -2.66 -12.49
N ILE A 112 -12.91 -2.48 -13.52
CA ILE A 112 -12.97 -3.24 -14.77
C ILE A 112 -12.73 -4.73 -14.53
N LEU A 113 -11.66 -5.07 -13.77
CA LEU A 113 -11.30 -6.44 -13.46
C LEU A 113 -12.37 -7.13 -12.62
N GLY A 114 -12.91 -6.43 -11.60
CA GLY A 114 -13.97 -6.98 -10.76
C GLY A 114 -15.28 -7.24 -11.52
N ASN A 115 -15.61 -6.44 -12.52
CA ASN A 115 -16.76 -6.71 -13.38
C ASN A 115 -16.51 -7.91 -14.32
N HIS A 116 -15.30 -8.00 -14.89
CA HIS A 116 -14.96 -9.10 -15.79
C HIS A 116 -14.94 -10.45 -15.07
N GLU A 117 -14.49 -10.50 -13.82
CA GLU A 117 -14.47 -11.73 -13.02
C GLU A 117 -15.87 -12.23 -12.69
N ARG A 118 -16.86 -11.34 -12.58
CA ARG A 118 -18.28 -11.73 -12.38
C ARG A 118 -18.91 -12.35 -13.61
N ASP A 119 -18.49 -11.96 -14.81
CA ASP A 119 -19.06 -12.42 -16.08
C ASP A 119 -18.44 -13.75 -16.54
N THR A 120 -17.29 -14.15 -16.01
CA THR A 120 -16.66 -15.44 -16.30
C THR A 120 -17.08 -16.47 -15.26
N PRO A 121 -17.90 -17.49 -15.60
CA PRO A 121 -18.13 -18.61 -14.69
C PRO A 121 -16.79 -19.28 -14.41
N LEU A 122 -16.44 -19.42 -13.12
CA LEU A 122 -15.25 -20.16 -12.71
C LEU A 122 -15.28 -21.54 -13.40
N PRO A 123 -14.23 -21.96 -14.09
CA PRO A 123 -14.16 -23.32 -14.61
C PRO A 123 -14.25 -24.28 -13.41
N GLU A 124 -15.26 -25.13 -13.39
CA GLU A 124 -15.54 -26.15 -12.36
C GLU A 124 -14.42 -27.18 -12.18
N SER A 125 -13.33 -27.07 -12.92
CA SER A 125 -12.21 -28.00 -12.91
C SER A 125 -10.86 -27.31 -12.68
N PHE A 126 -10.63 -26.79 -11.47
CA PHE A 126 -9.26 -26.83 -10.98
C PHE A 126 -8.98 -28.30 -10.61
N PRO A 127 -8.01 -28.96 -11.26
CA PRO A 127 -7.65 -30.31 -10.88
C PRO A 127 -7.23 -30.29 -9.41
N SER A 128 -7.94 -31.03 -8.59
CA SER A 128 -7.70 -31.25 -7.16
C SER A 128 -6.33 -31.91 -6.86
N GLN A 129 -5.40 -31.88 -7.81
CA GLN A 129 -4.10 -32.55 -7.74
C GLN A 129 -2.94 -31.66 -7.27
N LEU A 130 -3.15 -30.34 -7.07
CA LEU A 130 -2.17 -29.49 -6.42
C LEU A 130 -2.54 -29.20 -4.96
N SER A 131 -3.24 -30.09 -4.31
CA SER A 131 -3.30 -30.11 -2.85
C SER A 131 -1.92 -30.58 -2.36
N PHE A 132 -0.99 -29.64 -2.27
CA PHE A 132 0.21 -29.81 -1.46
C PHE A 132 -0.27 -30.12 -0.05
N ARG A 133 -0.19 -31.38 0.28
CA ARG A 133 -0.66 -31.99 1.51
C ARG A 133 0.18 -31.50 2.69
N MET A 134 0.10 -30.22 3.00
CA MET A 134 0.43 -29.73 4.33
C MET A 134 -0.69 -30.20 5.24
N ARG A 135 -0.41 -31.25 5.97
CA ARG A 135 -1.24 -31.78 7.07
C ARG A 135 -1.29 -30.72 8.17
N ARG A 136 -2.06 -29.66 7.97
CA ARG A 136 -2.57 -28.82 9.05
C ARG A 136 -3.89 -29.43 9.49
N GLY A 137 -4.03 -29.61 10.81
CA GLY A 137 -5.27 -30.02 11.43
C GLY A 137 -6.45 -29.17 11.01
N PRO A 138 -7.68 -29.55 11.32
CA PRO A 138 -8.88 -28.91 10.83
C PRO A 138 -8.93 -27.46 11.33
N VAL A 139 -8.36 -26.53 10.54
CA VAL A 139 -8.73 -25.14 10.65
C VAL A 139 -10.13 -25.06 10.05
N HIS A 140 -11.11 -24.98 10.93
CA HIS A 140 -12.43 -24.53 10.58
C HIS A 140 -12.33 -23.11 10.01
N SER A 141 -11.99 -22.99 8.74
CA SER A 141 -12.25 -21.78 7.98
C SER A 141 -13.73 -21.78 7.63
N THR A 142 -14.58 -21.52 8.61
CA THR A 142 -15.92 -21.02 8.39
C THR A 142 -15.78 -19.60 7.88
N LYS A 143 -15.38 -19.42 6.60
CA LYS A 143 -15.79 -18.23 5.87
C LYS A 143 -17.30 -18.32 5.81
N PRO A 144 -18.03 -17.38 6.43
CA PRO A 144 -19.48 -17.37 6.25
C PRO A 144 -19.76 -17.34 4.75
N PRO A 145 -20.77 -18.06 4.23
CA PRO A 145 -21.16 -17.94 2.84
C PRO A 145 -21.38 -16.45 2.59
N ILE A 146 -20.64 -15.90 1.65
CA ILE A 146 -20.80 -14.49 1.26
C ILE A 146 -22.22 -14.39 0.74
N ASP A 147 -23.10 -13.79 1.53
CA ASP A 147 -24.48 -13.54 1.13
C ASP A 147 -24.41 -12.58 -0.06
N LYS A 148 -24.60 -13.12 -1.27
CA LYS A 148 -24.63 -12.34 -2.52
C LYS A 148 -25.69 -11.23 -2.47
N ALA A 149 -26.64 -11.32 -1.53
CA ALA A 149 -27.63 -10.29 -1.27
C ALA A 149 -27.07 -9.06 -0.54
N LEU A 150 -25.88 -9.16 0.09
CA LEU A 150 -25.24 -8.06 0.80
C LEU A 150 -24.25 -7.26 -0.09
N GLN A 151 -23.91 -7.78 -1.27
CA GLN A 151 -23.01 -7.08 -2.18
C GLN A 151 -23.72 -5.87 -2.80
N LEU A 152 -23.09 -4.73 -2.78
CA LEU A 152 -23.51 -3.57 -3.59
C LEU A 152 -23.49 -3.99 -5.05
N ARG A 153 -24.66 -3.97 -5.69
CA ARG A 153 -24.82 -4.33 -7.09
C ARG A 153 -24.53 -3.12 -7.97
N ASP A 154 -23.58 -3.34 -8.88
CA ASP A 154 -23.27 -2.59 -10.07
C ASP A 154 -23.98 -1.25 -10.26
N GLY A 155 -23.26 -0.19 -10.05
CA GLY A 155 -23.77 1.11 -10.33
C GLY A 155 -22.66 2.16 -10.28
N TYR A 156 -22.98 3.30 -10.77
CA TYR A 156 -22.19 4.51 -10.66
C TYR A 156 -21.70 4.75 -9.22
N PHE A 157 -22.50 4.42 -8.22
CA PHE A 157 -22.17 4.58 -6.81
C PHE A 157 -21.00 3.68 -6.37
N GLU A 158 -20.99 2.41 -6.76
CA GLU A 158 -19.88 1.49 -6.43
C GLU A 158 -18.58 1.95 -7.10
N PHE A 159 -18.65 2.37 -8.36
CA PHE A 159 -17.50 2.93 -9.08
C PHE A 159 -16.97 4.18 -8.40
N ALA A 160 -17.85 5.14 -8.08
CA ALA A 160 -17.47 6.37 -7.40
C ALA A 160 -16.86 6.10 -6.02
N LEU A 161 -17.42 5.13 -5.26
CA LEU A 161 -16.91 4.72 -3.96
C LEU A 161 -15.48 4.15 -4.06
N VAL A 162 -15.25 3.20 -4.98
CA VAL A 162 -13.93 2.59 -5.21
C VAL A 162 -12.92 3.67 -5.62
N LEU A 163 -13.30 4.55 -6.52
CA LEU A 163 -12.44 5.64 -6.97
C LEU A 163 -12.14 6.65 -5.84
N ALA A 164 -13.13 7.05 -5.06
CA ALA A 164 -12.95 7.96 -3.93
C ALA A 164 -12.05 7.36 -2.84
N VAL A 165 -12.27 6.09 -2.47
CA VAL A 165 -11.43 5.38 -1.50
C VAL A 165 -10.00 5.30 -2.00
N SER A 166 -9.77 4.92 -3.26
CA SER A 166 -8.42 4.82 -3.82
C SER A 166 -7.69 6.17 -3.81
N GLN A 167 -8.37 7.25 -4.20
CA GLN A 167 -7.80 8.60 -4.22
C GLN A 167 -7.44 9.11 -2.82
N LEU A 168 -8.38 9.01 -1.88
CA LEU A 168 -8.16 9.46 -0.51
C LEU A 168 -7.08 8.63 0.18
N ALA A 169 -7.12 7.30 0.03
CA ALA A 169 -6.12 6.42 0.61
C ALA A 169 -4.73 6.71 0.04
N ALA A 170 -4.60 6.86 -1.28
CA ALA A 170 -3.32 7.18 -1.91
C ALA A 170 -2.79 8.54 -1.48
N SER A 171 -3.62 9.58 -1.49
CA SER A 171 -3.20 10.94 -1.10
C SER A 171 -2.75 10.98 0.36
N LEU A 172 -3.55 10.45 1.28
CA LEU A 172 -3.23 10.47 2.71
C LEU A 172 -2.00 9.62 3.02
N SER A 173 -1.95 8.38 2.51
CA SER A 173 -0.83 7.49 2.75
C SER A 173 0.47 8.03 2.13
N SER A 174 0.41 8.64 0.93
CA SER A 174 1.59 9.26 0.31
C SER A 174 2.08 10.50 1.07
N ALA A 175 1.18 11.28 1.66
CA ALA A 175 1.57 12.40 2.51
C ALA A 175 2.31 11.92 3.76
N VAL A 176 1.75 10.93 4.46
CA VAL A 176 2.36 10.35 5.67
C VAL A 176 3.68 9.69 5.33
N GLN A 177 3.68 8.79 4.37
CA GLN A 177 4.84 7.98 3.99
C GLN A 177 5.95 8.83 3.37
N GLY A 178 5.62 9.75 2.47
CA GLY A 178 6.60 10.66 1.88
C GLY A 178 7.28 11.54 2.93
N SER A 179 6.52 12.06 3.89
CA SER A 179 7.07 12.82 5.02
C SER A 179 8.01 11.96 5.88
N PHE A 180 7.62 10.71 6.13
CA PHE A 180 8.44 9.75 6.86
C PHE A 180 9.76 9.43 6.13
N ILE A 181 9.70 9.15 4.81
CA ILE A 181 10.88 8.89 3.98
C ILE A 181 11.84 10.09 4.02
N CYS A 182 11.33 11.31 3.81
CA CYS A 182 12.15 12.50 3.85
C CYS A 182 12.82 12.72 5.22
N ALA A 183 12.07 12.47 6.30
CA ALA A 183 12.62 12.56 7.66
C ALA A 183 13.69 11.50 7.92
N LEU A 184 13.44 10.26 7.47
CA LEU A 184 14.35 9.13 7.67
C LEU A 184 15.66 9.33 6.92
N VAL A 185 15.62 9.86 5.67
CA VAL A 185 16.82 10.19 4.89
C VAL A 185 17.67 11.25 5.60
N VAL A 186 17.03 12.33 6.06
CA VAL A 186 17.74 13.40 6.79
C VAL A 186 18.34 12.85 8.08
N TRP A 187 17.63 12.01 8.79
CA TRP A 187 18.09 11.39 10.04
C TRP A 187 19.27 10.43 9.81
N ALA A 188 19.18 9.53 8.81
CA ALA A 188 20.24 8.62 8.43
C ALA A 188 21.53 9.38 8.08
N ARG A 189 21.41 10.48 7.32
CA ARG A 189 22.53 11.35 6.98
C ARG A 189 23.19 11.99 8.21
N GLN A 190 22.38 12.45 9.18
CA GLN A 190 22.91 13.05 10.42
C GLN A 190 23.64 12.04 11.30
N LEU A 191 23.25 10.78 11.28
CA LEU A 191 23.91 9.71 12.02
C LEU A 191 25.13 9.13 11.30
N GLY A 192 25.40 9.55 10.06
CA GLY A 192 26.52 9.06 9.25
C GLY A 192 26.29 7.68 8.64
N PHE A 193 25.03 7.22 8.60
CA PHE A 193 24.63 6.03 7.88
C PHE A 193 24.38 6.33 6.40
N ASP A 194 24.52 5.30 5.56
CA ASP A 194 24.17 5.40 4.16
C ASP A 194 22.64 5.31 3.98
N PRO A 195 21.96 6.39 3.52
CA PRO A 195 20.53 6.41 3.35
C PRO A 195 20.02 5.34 2.38
N ASP A 196 20.79 5.00 1.34
CA ASP A 196 20.39 4.00 0.34
C ASP A 196 20.17 2.60 0.95
N ASN A 197 21.02 2.24 1.91
CA ASN A 197 20.97 0.92 2.55
C ASN A 197 19.85 0.78 3.58
N MET A 198 19.45 1.88 4.21
CA MET A 198 18.50 1.86 5.33
C MET A 198 17.09 2.26 4.94
N VAL A 199 16.97 3.33 4.12
CA VAL A 199 15.65 3.96 3.89
C VAL A 199 14.76 3.11 3.02
N ILE A 200 15.29 2.51 1.96
CA ILE A 200 14.50 1.77 0.96
C ILE A 200 13.74 0.59 1.57
N PRO A 201 14.40 -0.33 2.32
CA PRO A 201 13.68 -1.48 2.90
C PRO A 201 12.65 -1.08 3.97
N ILE A 202 13.00 -0.09 4.82
CA ILE A 202 12.10 0.39 5.88
C ILE A 202 10.89 1.11 5.25
N ALA A 203 11.14 1.97 4.26
CA ALA A 203 10.08 2.71 3.58
C ALA A 203 9.08 1.76 2.91
N GLY A 204 9.55 0.73 2.21
CA GLY A 204 8.67 -0.23 1.54
C GLY A 204 7.74 -0.94 2.52
N SER A 205 8.28 -1.54 3.57
CA SER A 205 7.49 -2.31 4.54
C SER A 205 6.49 -1.46 5.34
N LEU A 206 6.89 -0.26 5.76
CA LEU A 206 5.99 0.67 6.46
C LEU A 206 4.99 1.33 5.49
N GLY A 207 5.36 1.49 4.23
CA GLY A 207 4.47 2.00 3.18
C GLY A 207 3.28 1.10 2.94
N ASP A 208 3.52 -0.20 2.83
CA ASP A 208 2.47 -1.19 2.67
C ASP A 208 1.51 -1.19 3.87
N LEU A 209 2.05 -1.23 5.09
CA LEU A 209 1.26 -1.18 6.32
C LEU A 209 0.41 0.09 6.39
N THR A 210 1.01 1.25 6.16
CA THR A 210 0.31 2.54 6.18
C THR A 210 -0.79 2.61 5.12
N THR A 211 -0.51 2.09 3.92
CA THR A 211 -1.47 2.10 2.81
C THR A 211 -2.66 1.21 3.10
N LEU A 212 -2.42 -0.01 3.61
CA LEU A 212 -3.47 -0.94 4.01
C LEU A 212 -4.35 -0.37 5.11
N THR A 213 -3.74 0.12 6.19
CA THR A 213 -4.46 0.73 7.31
C THR A 213 -5.37 1.87 6.84
N LEU A 214 -4.85 2.79 6.04
CA LEU A 214 -5.64 3.93 5.56
C LEU A 214 -6.71 3.49 4.56
N LEU A 215 -6.42 2.57 3.66
CA LEU A 215 -7.41 2.04 2.73
C LEU A 215 -8.55 1.34 3.47
N GLY A 216 -8.23 0.53 4.47
CA GLY A 216 -9.21 -0.16 5.30
C GLY A 216 -10.07 0.81 6.10
N LEU A 217 -9.47 1.78 6.79
CA LEU A 217 -10.19 2.77 7.58
C LEU A 217 -11.09 3.65 6.72
N LEU A 218 -10.59 4.11 5.56
CA LEU A 218 -11.36 4.96 4.66
C LEU A 218 -12.52 4.19 4.00
N SER A 219 -12.29 2.95 3.59
CA SER A 219 -13.35 2.11 3.05
C SER A 219 -14.46 1.85 4.08
N ALA A 220 -14.09 1.60 5.33
CA ALA A 220 -15.04 1.42 6.42
C ALA A 220 -15.80 2.71 6.73
N ALA A 221 -15.10 3.85 6.79
CA ALA A 221 -15.70 5.16 7.05
C ALA A 221 -16.69 5.57 5.95
N LEU A 222 -16.29 5.47 4.68
CA LEU A 222 -17.17 5.86 3.56
C LEU A 222 -18.41 4.98 3.45
N LEU A 223 -18.27 3.67 3.75
CA LEU A 223 -19.43 2.78 3.83
C LEU A 223 -20.35 3.07 5.02
N TYR A 224 -19.82 3.54 6.13
CA TYR A 224 -20.64 3.99 7.25
C TYR A 224 -21.51 5.18 6.87
N PHE A 225 -20.96 6.13 6.10
CA PHE A 225 -21.70 7.29 5.61
C PHE A 225 -22.72 6.97 4.50
N GLU A 226 -22.61 5.82 3.82
CA GLU A 226 -23.59 5.38 2.82
C GLU A 226 -25.03 5.28 3.39
N GLY A 227 -25.16 4.92 4.67
CA GLY A 227 -26.46 4.87 5.35
C GLY A 227 -27.00 6.22 5.82
N THR A 228 -26.22 7.27 5.74
CA THR A 228 -26.61 8.64 6.10
C THR A 228 -26.74 9.45 4.80
N GLY A 229 -27.84 10.17 4.61
CA GLY A 229 -28.12 10.96 3.39
C GLY A 229 -27.02 11.96 2.96
N ILE A 230 -25.93 12.07 3.71
CA ILE A 230 -24.72 12.84 3.45
C ILE A 230 -23.95 12.27 2.25
N ALA A 231 -23.94 10.94 2.08
CA ALA A 231 -23.26 10.29 0.97
C ALA A 231 -23.85 10.72 -0.38
N THR A 232 -25.16 10.92 -0.45
CA THR A 232 -25.85 11.39 -1.65
C THR A 232 -25.44 12.81 -2.05
N ILE A 233 -25.16 13.67 -1.06
CA ILE A 233 -24.77 15.07 -1.31
C ILE A 233 -23.29 15.15 -1.75
N VAL A 234 -22.41 14.33 -1.16
CA VAL A 234 -20.95 14.35 -1.47
C VAL A 234 -20.64 13.71 -2.83
N PHE A 235 -21.49 12.77 -3.30
CA PHE A 235 -21.26 12.05 -4.56
C PHE A 235 -22.09 12.55 -5.74
N LEU A 236 -23.12 13.39 -5.50
CA LEU A 236 -24.01 13.96 -6.54
C LEU A 236 -23.84 15.49 -6.71
N GLY A 237 -23.08 16.18 -5.88
CA GLY A 237 -22.71 17.58 -5.99
C GLY A 237 -21.32 17.74 -6.58
#